data_9e8018633489621f71460f5f3b4476b8
#
_entry.id   9e8018633489621f71460f5f3b4476b8
#
_cell.length_a   1.000
_cell.length_b   1.000
_cell.length_c   1.000
_cell.angle_alpha   90.00
_cell.angle_beta   90.00
_cell.angle_gamma   90.00
#
_symmetry.space_group_name_H-M   'P 1'
#
loop_
_entity.id
_entity.type
_entity.pdbx_description
1 polymer ?
#
loop_
_entity_poly.entity_id
_entity_poly.type
_entity_poly.pdbx_seq_one_letter_code
_entity_poly.pdbx_strand_id
1 'polypeptide(L)'
;TALVDVLPAVAALKEEGDVQTGINIVLRALEEPVRQIAENAGKEGSVIVEQLKKEKQGVGYNAATDEWEDMAKSGIIDPTKVTRSALQYAASVAGLMITTEAVVADKPDPNANNNAAAGANPAAGMGGMM
;
A
#
# COMPACT_ATOMS: atom_id res chain seq x y z
N THR A 1 4.27 10.40 2.68
CA THR A 1 5.36 11.41 2.71
C THR A 1 6.70 10.74 2.96
N ALA A 2 7.02 10.18 4.13
CA ALA A 2 8.36 9.70 4.51
C ALA A 2 9.01 8.73 3.51
N LEU A 3 8.26 7.83 2.87
CA LEU A 3 8.79 6.92 1.84
C LEU A 3 9.18 7.66 0.56
N VAL A 4 8.50 8.74 0.22
CA VAL A 4 8.86 9.58 -0.93
C VAL A 4 10.06 10.46 -0.60
N ASP A 5 10.18 10.92 0.62
CA ASP A 5 11.31 11.74 1.09
C ASP A 5 12.66 11.01 1.02
N VAL A 6 12.67 9.68 1.03
CA VAL A 6 13.91 8.88 0.90
C VAL A 6 14.28 8.54 -0.55
N LEU A 7 13.44 8.84 -1.53
CA LEU A 7 13.71 8.56 -2.95
C LEU A 7 15.05 9.12 -3.44
N PRO A 8 15.47 10.36 -3.10
CA PRO A 8 16.76 10.88 -3.54
C PRO A 8 17.95 10.05 -3.02
N ALA A 9 17.85 9.54 -1.78
CA ALA A 9 18.91 8.71 -1.20
C ALA A 9 19.00 7.35 -1.90
N VAL A 10 17.87 6.74 -2.26
CA VAL A 10 17.85 5.48 -3.00
C VAL A 10 18.30 5.68 -4.45
N ALA A 11 17.89 6.79 -5.09
CA ALA A 11 18.29 7.13 -6.46
C ALA A 11 19.78 7.46 -6.58
N ALA A 12 20.44 7.82 -5.48
CA ALA A 12 21.88 8.04 -5.43
C ALA A 12 22.71 6.73 -5.53
N LEU A 13 22.09 5.59 -5.25
CA LEU A 13 22.68 4.28 -5.46
C LEU A 13 22.74 4.03 -6.97
N LYS A 14 23.96 3.97 -7.50
CA LYS A 14 24.19 3.73 -8.93
C LYS A 14 24.92 2.40 -9.08
N GLU A 15 24.26 1.51 -9.76
CA GLU A 15 24.74 0.16 -10.04
C GLU A 15 24.56 -0.14 -11.54
N GLU A 16 25.01 -1.30 -11.99
CA GLU A 16 24.89 -1.70 -13.38
C GLU A 16 23.96 -2.91 -13.55
N GLY A 17 23.42 -3.08 -14.76
CA GLY A 17 22.63 -4.25 -15.14
C GLY A 17 21.39 -4.47 -14.30
N ASP A 18 21.18 -5.71 -13.89
CA ASP A 18 19.96 -6.15 -13.18
C ASP A 18 19.84 -5.52 -11.78
N VAL A 19 20.95 -5.19 -11.12
CA VAL A 19 20.94 -4.52 -9.82
C VAL A 19 20.33 -3.13 -9.96
N GLN A 20 20.70 -2.38 -10.99
CA GLN A 20 20.08 -1.08 -11.27
C GLN A 20 18.60 -1.20 -11.58
N THR A 21 18.20 -2.25 -12.29
CA THR A 21 16.78 -2.54 -12.53
C THR A 21 16.02 -2.78 -11.22
N GLY A 22 16.61 -3.53 -10.29
CA GLY A 22 16.06 -3.73 -8.95
C GLY A 22 15.91 -2.45 -8.16
N ILE A 23 16.90 -1.55 -8.20
CA ILE A 23 16.82 -0.23 -7.57
C ILE A 23 15.65 0.58 -8.15
N ASN A 24 15.47 0.58 -9.46
CA ASN A 24 14.37 1.29 -10.12
C ASN A 24 12.99 0.74 -9.74
N ILE A 25 12.87 -0.57 -9.54
CA ILE A 25 11.64 -1.21 -9.04
C ILE A 25 11.34 -0.72 -7.62
N VAL A 26 12.34 -0.69 -6.75
CA VAL A 26 12.17 -0.19 -5.36
C VAL A 26 11.78 1.27 -5.35
N LEU A 27 12.43 2.14 -6.15
CA LEU A 27 12.08 3.55 -6.28
C LEU A 27 10.59 3.73 -6.62
N ARG A 28 10.10 2.97 -7.59
CA ARG A 28 8.69 3.01 -7.97
C ARG A 28 7.77 2.50 -6.86
N ALA A 29 8.15 1.41 -6.20
CA ALA A 29 7.35 0.84 -5.11
C ALA A 29 7.19 1.80 -3.91
N LEU A 30 8.18 2.65 -3.63
CA LEU A 30 8.11 3.63 -2.54
C LEU A 30 7.08 4.75 -2.78
N GLU A 31 6.63 4.95 -4.02
CA GLU A 31 5.60 5.92 -4.37
C GLU A 31 4.18 5.36 -4.15
N GLU A 32 4.01 4.05 -4.22
CA GLU A 32 2.68 3.41 -4.27
C GLU A 32 1.82 3.67 -3.02
N PRO A 33 2.33 3.69 -1.78
CA PRO A 33 1.49 3.97 -0.61
C PRO A 33 0.81 5.35 -0.65
N VAL A 34 1.50 6.39 -1.08
CA VAL A 34 0.90 7.72 -1.18
C VAL A 34 -0.01 7.83 -2.39
N ARG A 35 0.33 7.17 -3.50
CA ARG A 35 -0.51 7.06 -4.69
C ARG A 35 -1.86 6.45 -4.33
N GLN A 36 -1.85 5.31 -3.65
CA GLN A 36 -3.07 4.61 -3.23
C GLN A 36 -3.92 5.44 -2.25
N ILE A 37 -3.30 6.16 -1.31
CA ILE A 37 -4.02 7.06 -0.40
C ILE A 37 -4.74 8.16 -1.18
N ALA A 38 -4.07 8.78 -2.15
CA ALA A 38 -4.66 9.81 -2.99
C ALA A 38 -5.82 9.27 -3.84
N GLU A 39 -5.65 8.12 -4.46
CA GLU A 39 -6.69 7.44 -5.25
C GLU A 39 -7.91 7.06 -4.40
N ASN A 40 -7.70 6.57 -3.18
CA ASN A 40 -8.78 6.28 -2.23
C ASN A 40 -9.56 7.54 -1.83
N ALA A 41 -8.92 8.70 -1.90
CA ALA A 41 -9.57 10.01 -1.70
C ALA A 41 -10.18 10.59 -2.99
N GLY A 42 -10.21 9.83 -4.08
CA GLY A 42 -10.76 10.29 -5.36
C GLY A 42 -9.87 11.25 -6.14
N LYS A 43 -8.56 11.29 -5.83
CA LYS A 43 -7.58 12.14 -6.51
C LYS A 43 -6.74 11.34 -7.49
N GLU A 44 -6.15 12.04 -8.46
CA GLU A 44 -5.19 11.43 -9.37
C GLU A 44 -3.84 11.19 -8.65
N GLY A 45 -3.56 9.94 -8.31
CA GLY A 45 -2.40 9.57 -7.50
C GLY A 45 -1.06 9.98 -8.10
N SER A 46 -0.92 9.93 -9.41
CA SER A 46 0.30 10.36 -10.11
C SER A 46 0.59 11.85 -9.96
N VAL A 47 -0.45 12.69 -10.00
CA VAL A 47 -0.32 14.14 -9.81
C VAL A 47 0.14 14.45 -8.38
N ILE A 48 -0.46 13.78 -7.39
CA ILE A 48 -0.09 13.96 -5.98
C ILE A 48 1.36 13.51 -5.73
N VAL A 49 1.80 12.38 -6.29
CA VAL A 49 3.18 11.91 -6.17
C VAL A 49 4.17 12.90 -6.78
N GLU A 50 3.90 13.39 -7.99
CA GLU A 50 4.78 14.35 -8.67
C GLU A 50 4.86 15.70 -7.96
N GLN A 51 3.78 16.15 -7.34
CA GLN A 51 3.81 17.34 -6.52
C GLN A 51 4.59 17.10 -5.21
N LEU A 52 4.36 15.96 -4.55
CA LEU A 52 5.06 15.60 -3.32
C LEU A 52 6.59 15.57 -3.49
N LYS A 53 7.09 15.11 -4.63
CA LYS A 53 8.53 15.12 -4.95
C LYS A 53 9.15 16.52 -5.03
N LYS A 54 8.33 17.56 -5.22
CA LYS A 54 8.76 18.97 -5.32
C LYS A 54 8.63 19.71 -4.00
N GLU A 55 7.88 19.14 -3.06
CA GLU A 55 7.65 19.74 -1.76
C GLU A 55 8.88 19.58 -0.84
N LYS A 56 8.88 20.35 0.23
CA LYS A 56 9.92 20.24 1.26
C LYS A 56 9.73 18.96 2.05
N GLN A 57 10.83 18.38 2.50
CA GLN A 57 10.81 17.23 3.37
C GLN A 57 9.89 17.45 4.58
N GLY A 58 9.02 16.45 4.84
CA GLY A 58 8.03 16.50 5.91
C GLY A 58 6.71 17.16 5.54
N VAL A 59 6.63 17.88 4.42
CA VAL A 59 5.35 18.33 3.85
C VAL A 59 4.70 17.20 3.10
N GLY A 60 3.41 17.00 3.30
CA GLY A 60 2.64 15.96 2.65
C GLY A 60 1.23 16.39 2.29
N TYR A 61 0.56 15.56 1.54
CA TYR A 61 -0.82 15.76 1.16
C TYR A 61 -1.75 15.15 2.21
N ASN A 62 -2.61 16.00 2.80
CA ASN A 62 -3.68 15.56 3.68
C ASN A 62 -4.92 15.21 2.86
N ALA A 63 -5.18 13.91 2.71
CA ALA A 63 -6.29 13.40 1.92
C ALA A 63 -7.68 13.69 2.53
N ALA A 64 -7.75 14.05 3.81
CA ALA A 64 -9.01 14.39 4.48
C ALA A 64 -9.44 15.84 4.23
N THR A 65 -8.48 16.76 4.12
CA THR A 65 -8.75 18.22 3.94
C THR A 65 -8.44 18.71 2.53
N ASP A 66 -7.78 17.88 1.70
CA ASP A 66 -7.30 18.25 0.36
C ASP A 66 -6.22 19.36 0.39
N GLU A 67 -5.40 19.36 1.43
CA GLU A 67 -4.39 20.41 1.66
C GLU A 67 -2.98 19.85 1.74
N TRP A 68 -2.00 20.71 1.45
CA TRP A 68 -0.58 20.43 1.63
C TRP A 68 -0.10 21.05 2.93
N GLU A 69 0.42 20.23 3.85
CA GLU A 69 0.80 20.69 5.17
C GLU A 69 1.99 19.90 5.75
N ASP A 70 2.58 20.45 6.82
CA ASP A 70 3.62 19.78 7.59
C ASP A 70 2.98 18.63 8.38
N MET A 71 3.23 17.39 7.96
CA MET A 71 2.61 16.19 8.53
C MET A 71 2.89 16.03 10.03
N ALA A 72 4.07 16.43 10.49
CA ALA A 72 4.41 16.31 11.91
C ALA A 72 3.63 17.32 12.77
N LYS A 73 3.46 18.56 12.27
CA LYS A 73 2.68 19.59 13.00
C LYS A 73 1.21 19.27 13.03
N SER A 74 0.69 18.70 11.95
CA SER A 74 -0.72 18.29 11.86
C SER A 74 -1.02 16.98 12.60
N GLY A 75 0.01 16.32 13.16
CA GLY A 75 -0.16 15.06 13.88
C GLY A 75 -0.43 13.85 12.97
N ILE A 76 -0.23 14.00 11.66
CA ILE A 76 -0.41 12.93 10.67
C ILE A 76 0.91 12.19 10.51
N ILE A 77 1.22 11.34 11.47
CA ILE A 77 2.49 10.62 11.54
C ILE A 77 2.28 9.15 11.89
N ASP A 78 3.11 8.30 11.31
CA ASP A 78 3.26 6.90 11.69
C ASP A 78 4.54 6.67 12.49
N PRO A 79 4.54 5.77 13.46
CA PRO A 79 5.78 5.36 14.12
C PRO A 79 6.79 4.82 13.10
N THR A 80 8.01 5.33 13.11
CA THR A 80 9.07 4.93 12.17
C THR A 80 9.29 3.41 12.13
N LYS A 81 9.17 2.73 13.27
CA LYS A 81 9.30 1.27 13.34
C LYS A 81 8.24 0.56 12.49
N VAL A 82 7.00 1.07 12.47
CA VAL A 82 5.89 0.49 11.69
C VAL A 82 6.18 0.62 10.20
N THR A 83 6.46 1.82 9.72
CA THR A 83 6.75 2.09 8.31
C THR A 83 7.97 1.32 7.82
N ARG A 84 9.05 1.29 8.62
CA ARG A 84 10.27 0.54 8.30
C ARG A 84 10.00 -0.97 8.24
N SER A 85 9.30 -1.53 9.22
CA SER A 85 9.02 -2.97 9.28
C SER A 85 8.11 -3.40 8.12
N ALA A 86 7.10 -2.59 7.76
CA ALA A 86 6.24 -2.86 6.63
C ALA A 86 7.05 -2.97 5.33
N LEU A 87 7.94 -2.03 5.07
CA LEU A 87 8.81 -2.06 3.89
C LEU A 87 9.75 -3.27 3.90
N GLN A 88 10.37 -3.56 5.05
CA GLN A 88 11.29 -4.70 5.21
C GLN A 88 10.60 -6.03 4.94
N TYR A 89 9.41 -6.24 5.49
CA TYR A 89 8.66 -7.48 5.29
C TYR A 89 8.12 -7.60 3.86
N ALA A 90 7.63 -6.51 3.28
CA ALA A 90 7.21 -6.50 1.88
C ALA A 90 8.37 -6.87 0.94
N ALA A 91 9.55 -6.31 1.14
CA ALA A 91 10.75 -6.64 0.36
C ALA A 91 11.15 -8.11 0.54
N SER A 92 11.06 -8.65 1.76
CA SER A 92 11.37 -10.06 2.04
C SER A 92 10.43 -11.01 1.29
N VAL A 93 9.13 -10.75 1.33
CA VAL A 93 8.12 -11.55 0.62
C VAL A 93 8.31 -11.43 -0.90
N ALA A 94 8.49 -10.21 -1.41
CA ALA A 94 8.73 -9.99 -2.84
C ALA A 94 9.98 -10.73 -3.32
N GLY A 95 11.08 -10.70 -2.54
CA GLY A 95 12.31 -11.42 -2.83
C GLY A 95 12.09 -12.94 -2.93
N LEU A 96 11.29 -13.52 -2.04
CA LEU A 96 10.92 -14.93 -2.13
C LEU A 96 10.10 -15.22 -3.41
N MET A 97 9.13 -14.37 -3.72
CA MET A 97 8.27 -14.58 -4.90
C MET A 97 9.05 -14.54 -6.21
N ILE A 98 9.96 -13.59 -6.39
CA ILE A 98 10.74 -13.47 -7.63
C ILE A 98 11.78 -14.59 -7.82
N THR A 99 12.09 -15.35 -6.78
CA THR A 99 13.00 -16.52 -6.84
C THR A 99 12.26 -17.84 -7.05
N THR A 100 10.92 -17.84 -7.09
CA THR A 100 10.14 -19.06 -7.31
C THR A 100 9.88 -19.29 -8.80
N GLU A 101 9.98 -20.54 -9.25
CA GLU A 101 9.67 -20.94 -10.63
C GLU A 101 8.21 -21.31 -10.82
N ALA A 102 7.55 -21.79 -9.76
CA ALA A 102 6.17 -22.25 -9.83
C ALA A 102 5.41 -21.94 -8.54
N VAL A 103 4.11 -21.69 -8.69
CA VAL A 103 3.17 -21.52 -7.58
C VAL A 103 2.08 -22.59 -7.70
N VAL A 104 1.80 -23.27 -6.59
CA VAL A 104 0.67 -24.21 -6.48
C VAL A 104 -0.40 -23.52 -5.65
N ALA A 105 -1.59 -23.41 -6.21
CA ALA A 105 -2.74 -22.82 -5.55
C ALA A 105 -4.00 -23.67 -5.79
N ASP A 106 -4.92 -23.63 -4.85
CA ASP A 106 -6.23 -24.28 -5.04
C ASP A 106 -7.01 -23.60 -6.15
N LYS A 107 -7.66 -24.41 -6.98
CA LYS A 107 -8.55 -23.89 -8.01
C LYS A 107 -9.77 -23.25 -7.34
N PRO A 108 -10.14 -22.00 -7.69
CA PRO A 108 -11.34 -21.39 -7.15
C PRO A 108 -12.56 -22.27 -7.39
N ASP A 109 -13.32 -22.55 -6.34
CA ASP A 109 -14.59 -23.27 -6.45
C ASP A 109 -15.65 -22.32 -7.04
N PRO A 110 -16.18 -22.59 -8.24
CA PRO A 110 -17.19 -21.75 -8.86
C PRO A 110 -18.51 -21.67 -8.04
N ASN A 111 -18.69 -22.58 -7.08
CA ASN A 111 -19.89 -22.63 -6.22
C ASN A 111 -19.68 -22.03 -4.82
N ALA A 112 -18.47 -21.58 -4.48
CA ALA A 112 -18.15 -21.04 -3.15
C ALA A 112 -19.03 -19.85 -2.75
N ASN A 113 -19.42 -19.00 -3.70
CA ASN A 113 -20.30 -17.86 -3.44
C ASN A 113 -21.77 -18.22 -3.23
N ASN A 114 -22.22 -19.39 -3.66
CA ASN A 114 -23.62 -19.79 -3.49
C ASN A 114 -23.92 -20.33 -2.08
N ASN A 115 -22.92 -20.84 -1.36
CA ASN A 115 -23.09 -21.36 -0.01
C ASN A 115 -23.06 -20.27 1.08
N ALA A 116 -22.44 -19.13 0.82
CA ALA A 116 -22.41 -18.01 1.79
C ALA A 116 -23.79 -17.30 1.91
N ALA A 117 -24.62 -17.36 0.87
CA ALA A 117 -25.96 -16.76 0.87
C ALA A 117 -27.05 -17.66 1.48
N ALA A 118 -26.80 -18.97 1.62
CA ALA A 118 -27.79 -19.93 2.15
C ALA A 118 -27.76 -20.06 3.68
N GLY A 119 -26.77 -19.49 4.37
CA GLY A 119 -26.56 -19.61 5.82
C GLY A 119 -27.17 -18.50 6.68
N ALA A 120 -27.73 -17.45 6.11
CA ALA A 120 -28.27 -16.31 6.85
C ALA A 120 -29.81 -16.21 6.72
N ASN A 121 -30.53 -17.17 7.29
CA ASN A 121 -31.97 -17.00 7.54
C ASN A 121 -32.23 -16.94 9.07
N PRO A 122 -32.34 -15.75 9.66
CA PRO A 122 -32.53 -15.56 11.11
C PRO A 122 -34.02 -15.69 11.53
N ALA A 123 -34.91 -16.26 10.70
CA ALA A 123 -36.35 -16.23 10.94
C ALA A 123 -36.99 -17.58 11.29
N ALA A 124 -36.25 -18.56 11.83
CA ALA A 124 -36.83 -19.85 12.26
C ALA A 124 -36.66 -20.08 13.77
N GLY A 125 -37.17 -19.18 14.59
CA GLY A 125 -37.03 -19.33 16.06
C GLY A 125 -37.97 -18.46 16.89
N MET A 126 -39.26 -18.35 16.51
CA MET A 126 -40.31 -17.88 17.45
C MET A 126 -41.67 -18.42 17.02
N GLY A 127 -42.03 -19.54 17.55
CA GLY A 127 -43.38 -20.15 17.39
C GLY A 127 -43.52 -21.36 18.27
N GLY A 128 -43.97 -21.16 19.52
CA GLY A 128 -44.39 -22.31 20.29
C GLY A 128 -44.23 -22.13 21.81
N MET A 129 -45.08 -21.33 22.41
CA MET A 129 -45.58 -21.58 23.77
C MET A 129 -46.92 -20.88 23.92
N MET A 130 -47.94 -21.64 23.85
CA MET A 130 -49.14 -21.52 24.66
C MET A 130 -49.46 -22.91 25.18
#